data_09987e6f9759539aa79b813ac0c60aff
#
_entry.id   09987e6f9759539aa79b813ac0c60aff
#
_cell.length_a   1.000
_cell.length_b   1.000
_cell.length_c   1.000
_cell.angle_alpha   90.00
_cell.angle_beta   90.00
_cell.angle_gamma   90.00
#
_symmetry.space_group_name_H-M   'P 1'
#
loop_
_entity.id
_entity.type
_entity.pdbx_description
1 polymer ?
#
loop_
_entity_poly.entity_id
_entity_poly.type
_entity_poly.pdbx_seq_one_letter_code
_entity_poly.pdbx_strand_id
1 'polypeptide(L)'
;MGLFDRFNKKRKDDQLEQAANKGSASLVASKPAPAAPSTSVVSVGSKSGAYRIIIRPLVTEKAAVMQSGRHYAFIVASGANKIQIREAVKDLYGVEPVGVNVLHVAGKRVRFGRSVGHRSDYKKAIVTLPPGASITIHEGV
;
A
#
# COMPACT_ATOMS: atom_id res chain seq x y z
N MET A 1 53.93 -7.94 18.23
CA MET A 1 52.55 -7.66 18.66
C MET A 1 51.87 -6.88 17.56
N GLY A 2 50.96 -7.54 16.85
CA GLY A 2 50.45 -7.11 15.56
C GLY A 2 49.26 -6.13 15.70
N LEU A 3 49.13 -5.29 14.70
CA LEU A 3 48.11 -4.25 14.56
C LEU A 3 46.66 -4.79 14.67
N PHE A 4 46.47 -6.07 14.44
CA PHE A 4 45.18 -6.78 14.50
C PHE A 4 44.67 -7.04 15.93
N ASP A 5 45.56 -7.09 16.95
CA ASP A 5 45.13 -7.33 18.33
C ASP A 5 44.42 -6.11 18.97
N ARG A 6 44.75 -4.90 18.50
CA ARG A 6 44.08 -3.69 18.97
C ARG A 6 42.64 -3.53 18.50
N PHE A 7 42.33 -4.04 17.29
CA PHE A 7 40.99 -3.98 16.75
C PHE A 7 40.02 -5.00 17.41
N ASN A 8 40.56 -6.13 17.83
CA ASN A 8 39.75 -7.19 18.44
C ASN A 8 39.39 -6.90 19.90
N LYS A 9 40.27 -6.13 20.60
CA LYS A 9 40.04 -5.70 21.98
C LYS A 9 38.94 -4.65 22.05
N LYS A 10 38.91 -3.69 21.11
CA LYS A 10 37.87 -2.63 21.07
C LYS A 10 36.47 -3.15 20.82
N ARG A 11 36.30 -4.26 20.02
CA ARG A 11 34.99 -4.88 19.79
C ARG A 11 34.45 -5.65 20.98
N LYS A 12 35.32 -6.14 21.86
CA LYS A 12 34.88 -6.86 23.08
C LYS A 12 34.42 -5.92 24.17
N ASP A 13 35.03 -4.73 24.27
CA ASP A 13 34.66 -3.73 25.27
C ASP A 13 33.30 -3.10 24.93
N ASP A 14 33.01 -2.83 23.66
CA ASP A 14 31.71 -2.31 23.21
C ASP A 14 30.54 -3.32 23.40
N GLN A 15 30.81 -4.63 23.40
CA GLN A 15 29.78 -5.66 23.67
C GLN A 15 29.48 -5.83 25.16
N LEU A 16 30.43 -5.53 26.04
CA LEU A 16 30.24 -5.63 27.50
C LEU A 16 29.43 -4.45 28.06
N GLU A 17 29.53 -3.25 27.46
CA GLU A 17 28.73 -2.10 27.88
C GLU A 17 27.25 -2.23 27.46
N GLN A 18 26.93 -2.92 26.34
CA GLN A 18 25.55 -3.13 25.90
C GLN A 18 24.82 -4.22 26.70
N ALA A 19 25.55 -5.11 27.36
CA ALA A 19 24.96 -6.16 28.19
C ALA A 19 24.59 -5.69 29.61
N ALA A 20 25.20 -4.62 30.09
CA ALA A 20 24.96 -4.09 31.45
C ALA A 20 23.71 -3.20 31.57
N ASN A 21 23.12 -2.76 30.46
CA ASN A 21 21.95 -1.85 30.46
C ASN A 21 20.60 -2.54 30.21
N LYS A 22 20.51 -3.88 30.38
CA LYS A 22 19.26 -4.66 30.27
C LYS A 22 18.85 -5.33 31.57
N GLY A 23 18.82 -4.56 32.63
CA GLY A 23 18.38 -5.11 33.92
C GLY A 23 17.79 -4.05 34.83
N SER A 24 16.57 -3.65 34.60
CA SER A 24 15.59 -3.23 35.61
C SER A 24 14.41 -2.48 34.97
N ALA A 25 13.27 -3.13 34.85
CA ALA A 25 11.96 -2.54 35.09
C ALA A 25 10.86 -3.62 34.90
N SER A 26 10.50 -4.20 36.01
CA SER A 26 9.18 -4.55 36.55
C SER A 26 8.02 -4.81 35.59
N LEU A 27 7.55 -6.05 35.68
CA LEU A 27 6.21 -6.59 35.63
C LEU A 27 5.06 -5.57 35.79
N VAL A 28 4.21 -5.42 34.78
CA VAL A 28 2.75 -5.35 34.96
C VAL A 28 2.11 -6.07 33.77
N ALA A 29 1.45 -7.17 34.08
CA ALA A 29 0.61 -7.92 33.18
C ALA A 29 -0.67 -7.15 32.92
N SER A 30 -1.00 -6.90 31.66
CA SER A 30 -2.39 -6.71 31.24
C SER A 30 -2.56 -7.25 29.81
N LYS A 31 -3.27 -8.36 29.75
CA LYS A 31 -3.77 -9.08 28.58
C LYS A 31 -4.77 -8.17 27.86
N PRO A 32 -4.60 -7.82 26.59
CA PRO A 32 -5.69 -7.25 25.83
C PRO A 32 -6.56 -8.37 25.26
N ALA A 33 -7.87 -8.26 25.59
CA ALA A 33 -8.94 -9.06 25.01
C ALA A 33 -9.05 -8.82 23.48
N PRO A 34 -9.60 -9.77 22.69
CA PRO A 34 -9.78 -9.61 21.26
C PRO A 34 -10.84 -8.55 21.00
N ALA A 35 -10.41 -7.42 20.42
CA ALA A 35 -11.32 -6.39 19.94
C ALA A 35 -12.12 -6.91 18.74
N ALA A 36 -13.44 -6.88 18.89
CA ALA A 36 -14.41 -7.14 17.85
C ALA A 36 -14.19 -6.20 16.65
N PRO A 37 -14.54 -6.60 15.41
CA PRO A 37 -14.41 -5.74 14.25
C PRO A 37 -15.40 -4.59 14.37
N SER A 38 -14.91 -3.40 14.74
CA SER A 38 -15.67 -2.18 14.67
C SER A 38 -15.84 -1.80 13.19
N THR A 39 -17.03 -2.05 12.67
CA THR A 39 -17.50 -1.51 11.39
C THR A 39 -17.66 0.00 11.56
N SER A 40 -16.58 0.75 11.41
CA SER A 40 -16.65 2.20 11.35
C SER A 40 -17.16 2.61 9.97
N VAL A 41 -18.44 2.96 9.89
CA VAL A 41 -19.00 3.75 8.78
C VAL A 41 -18.28 5.09 8.77
N VAL A 42 -17.28 5.22 7.90
CA VAL A 42 -16.50 6.44 7.76
C VAL A 42 -17.35 7.50 7.05
N SER A 43 -17.68 8.56 7.78
CA SER A 43 -18.29 9.78 7.27
C SER A 43 -17.47 10.38 6.12
N VAL A 44 -18.17 10.70 5.04
CA VAL A 44 -17.61 11.28 3.80
C VAL A 44 -17.19 12.74 4.06
N GLY A 45 -15.99 12.95 4.57
CA GLY A 45 -15.35 14.28 4.61
C GLY A 45 -14.74 14.63 3.26
N SER A 46 -14.71 15.90 2.90
CA SER A 46 -14.27 16.57 1.65
C SER A 46 -13.22 15.83 0.81
N LYS A 47 -13.68 14.92 -0.04
CA LYS A 47 -12.82 13.99 -0.83
C LYS A 47 -12.51 14.49 -2.24
N SER A 48 -12.68 15.79 -2.53
CA SER A 48 -12.62 16.34 -3.90
C SER A 48 -11.28 16.15 -4.61
N GLY A 49 -10.17 16.08 -3.87
CA GLY A 49 -8.85 15.83 -4.42
C GLY A 49 -8.59 14.36 -4.81
N ALA A 50 -9.09 13.43 -4.02
CA ALA A 50 -8.87 12.01 -4.20
C ALA A 50 -9.56 11.45 -5.47
N TYR A 51 -10.73 11.97 -5.84
CA TYR A 51 -11.44 11.60 -7.09
C TYR A 51 -10.71 12.07 -8.36
N ARG A 52 -9.84 13.06 -8.27
CA ARG A 52 -9.00 13.48 -9.41
C ARG A 52 -7.84 12.50 -9.63
N ILE A 53 -7.43 11.79 -8.58
CA ILE A 53 -6.31 10.84 -8.61
C ILE A 53 -6.81 9.45 -8.99
N ILE A 54 -7.87 8.95 -8.33
CA ILE A 54 -8.50 7.66 -8.63
C ILE A 54 -9.72 7.90 -9.51
N ILE A 55 -9.60 7.53 -10.79
CA ILE A 55 -10.67 7.76 -11.77
C ILE A 55 -11.78 6.71 -11.60
N ARG A 56 -11.42 5.43 -11.52
CA ARG A 56 -12.38 4.32 -11.34
C ARG A 56 -11.67 3.04 -10.88
N PRO A 57 -12.37 2.13 -10.20
CA PRO A 57 -11.87 0.79 -9.98
C PRO A 57 -11.82 0.00 -11.31
N LEU A 58 -10.88 -0.92 -11.40
CA LEU A 58 -10.79 -1.82 -12.54
C LEU A 58 -11.44 -3.17 -12.16
N VAL A 59 -12.63 -3.41 -12.68
CA VAL A 59 -13.38 -4.64 -12.47
C VAL A 59 -13.13 -5.57 -13.65
N THR A 60 -12.45 -6.67 -13.41
CA THR A 60 -12.17 -7.75 -14.36
C THR A 60 -12.11 -9.05 -13.58
N GLU A 61 -12.29 -10.21 -14.24
CA GLU A 61 -12.16 -11.52 -13.57
C GLU A 61 -10.83 -11.66 -12.85
N LYS A 62 -9.74 -11.20 -13.49
CA LYS A 62 -8.41 -11.19 -12.86
C LYS A 62 -8.37 -10.30 -11.64
N ALA A 63 -9.00 -9.13 -11.67
CA ALA A 63 -9.05 -8.23 -10.52
C ALA A 63 -9.88 -8.85 -9.39
N ALA A 64 -10.96 -9.54 -9.68
CA ALA A 64 -11.76 -10.26 -8.69
C ALA A 64 -10.96 -11.36 -7.99
N VAL A 65 -10.20 -12.15 -8.73
CA VAL A 65 -9.28 -13.15 -8.14
C VAL A 65 -8.21 -12.48 -7.27
N MET A 66 -7.66 -11.33 -7.69
CA MET A 66 -6.66 -10.59 -6.93
C MET A 66 -7.22 -10.02 -5.61
N GLN A 67 -8.50 -9.72 -5.54
CA GLN A 67 -9.16 -9.25 -4.31
C GLN A 67 -9.09 -10.29 -3.18
N SER A 68 -9.16 -11.58 -3.50
CA SER A 68 -8.95 -12.64 -2.51
C SER A 68 -7.56 -12.55 -1.85
N GLY A 69 -6.56 -12.06 -2.59
CA GLY A 69 -5.21 -11.75 -2.09
C GLY A 69 -5.04 -10.34 -1.53
N ARG A 70 -6.12 -9.59 -1.30
CA ARG A 70 -6.10 -8.19 -0.81
C ARG A 70 -5.43 -7.20 -1.76
N HIS A 71 -5.42 -7.52 -3.05
CA HIS A 71 -4.91 -6.66 -4.11
C HIS A 71 -6.07 -6.05 -4.89
N TYR A 72 -6.13 -4.75 -4.93
CA TYR A 72 -7.19 -3.99 -5.60
C TYR A 72 -6.61 -3.20 -6.77
N ALA A 73 -7.26 -3.25 -7.92
CA ALA A 73 -6.79 -2.57 -9.12
C ALA A 73 -7.64 -1.32 -9.41
N PHE A 74 -6.98 -0.19 -9.66
CA PHE A 74 -7.62 1.08 -9.98
C PHE A 74 -7.02 1.68 -11.26
N ILE A 75 -7.85 2.38 -12.03
CA ILE A 75 -7.39 3.30 -13.07
C ILE A 75 -7.19 4.64 -12.40
N VAL A 76 -5.99 5.21 -12.56
CA VAL A 76 -5.57 6.45 -11.94
C VAL A 76 -5.16 7.48 -12.98
N ALA A 77 -5.14 8.75 -12.61
CA ALA A 77 -4.67 9.82 -13.46
C ALA A 77 -3.23 9.58 -13.93
N SER A 78 -2.92 9.92 -15.16
CA SER A 78 -1.60 9.68 -15.77
C SER A 78 -0.45 10.36 -15.00
N GLY A 79 -0.69 11.55 -14.45
CA GLY A 79 0.29 12.30 -13.65
C GLY A 79 0.38 11.85 -12.17
N ALA A 80 -0.49 10.96 -11.67
CA ALA A 80 -0.53 10.61 -10.26
C ALA A 80 0.73 9.86 -9.81
N ASN A 81 1.28 10.23 -8.64
CA ASN A 81 2.41 9.56 -8.01
C ASN A 81 1.94 8.51 -7.01
N LYS A 82 2.81 7.55 -6.63
CA LYS A 82 2.51 6.48 -5.64
C LYS A 82 2.03 7.03 -4.29
N ILE A 83 2.63 8.12 -3.82
CA ILE A 83 2.29 8.77 -2.55
C ILE A 83 0.86 9.33 -2.63
N GLN A 84 0.56 10.07 -3.69
CA GLN A 84 -0.78 10.63 -3.93
C GLN A 84 -1.85 9.55 -4.05
N ILE A 85 -1.52 8.42 -4.70
CA ILE A 85 -2.45 7.28 -4.81
C ILE A 85 -2.71 6.67 -3.43
N ARG A 86 -1.68 6.54 -2.57
CA ARG A 86 -1.83 6.04 -1.19
C ARG A 86 -2.76 6.94 -0.37
N GLU A 87 -2.53 8.25 -0.42
CA GLU A 87 -3.36 9.25 0.25
C GLU A 87 -4.80 9.22 -0.28
N ALA A 88 -4.98 9.17 -1.60
CA ALA A 88 -6.30 9.11 -2.23
C ALA A 88 -7.08 7.84 -1.83
N VAL A 89 -6.42 6.69 -1.71
CA VAL A 89 -7.06 5.46 -1.23
C VAL A 89 -7.48 5.62 0.24
N LYS A 90 -6.61 6.19 1.07
CA LYS A 90 -6.91 6.45 2.48
C LYS A 90 -8.10 7.40 2.63
N ASP A 91 -8.16 8.45 1.82
CA ASP A 91 -9.24 9.45 1.87
C ASP A 91 -10.58 8.89 1.37
N LEU A 92 -10.57 8.06 0.32
CA LEU A 92 -11.79 7.53 -0.28
C LEU A 92 -12.36 6.33 0.48
N TYR A 93 -11.48 5.42 0.89
CA TYR A 93 -11.89 4.13 1.47
C TYR A 93 -11.57 4.02 2.96
N GLY A 94 -10.88 5.00 3.56
CA GLY A 94 -10.53 5.00 4.98
C GLY A 94 -9.48 3.95 5.36
N VAL A 95 -8.86 3.30 4.39
CA VAL A 95 -7.88 2.22 4.62
C VAL A 95 -6.51 2.66 4.11
N GLU A 96 -5.49 2.52 4.95
CA GLU A 96 -4.11 2.82 4.55
C GLU A 96 -3.48 1.61 3.87
N PRO A 97 -3.07 1.73 2.59
CA PRO A 97 -2.45 0.61 1.88
C PRO A 97 -1.02 0.34 2.36
N VAL A 98 -0.67 -0.95 2.44
CA VAL A 98 0.70 -1.40 2.71
C VAL A 98 1.62 -1.13 1.53
N GLY A 99 1.12 -1.34 0.31
CA GLY A 99 1.90 -1.15 -0.91
C GLY A 99 1.08 -0.63 -2.07
N VAL A 100 1.72 0.15 -2.95
CA VAL A 100 1.13 0.66 -4.19
C VAL A 100 2.08 0.40 -5.34
N ASN A 101 1.66 -0.42 -6.30
CA ASN A 101 2.37 -0.69 -7.53
C ASN A 101 1.68 0.02 -8.69
N VAL A 102 2.46 0.71 -9.51
CA VAL A 102 1.95 1.51 -10.62
C VAL A 102 2.47 0.96 -11.94
N LEU A 103 1.57 0.81 -12.92
CA LEU A 103 1.86 0.36 -14.26
C LEU A 103 1.32 1.39 -15.28
N HIS A 104 2.14 1.71 -16.27
CA HIS A 104 1.71 2.43 -17.46
C HIS A 104 1.31 1.41 -18.52
N VAL A 105 0.10 1.53 -19.04
CA VAL A 105 -0.40 0.68 -20.12
C VAL A 105 -0.53 1.52 -21.36
N ALA A 106 0.37 1.29 -22.31
CA ALA A 106 0.32 1.93 -23.62
C ALA A 106 -0.88 1.42 -24.42
N GLY A 107 -1.56 2.30 -25.09
CA GLY A 107 -2.67 1.98 -25.98
C GLY A 107 -2.20 1.15 -27.18
N LYS A 108 -3.08 0.32 -27.69
CA LYS A 108 -2.78 -0.49 -28.88
C LYS A 108 -3.09 0.28 -30.16
N ARG A 109 -2.23 0.13 -31.15
CA ARG A 109 -2.53 0.53 -32.52
C ARG A 109 -3.65 -0.36 -33.06
N VAL A 110 -4.71 0.25 -33.55
CA VAL A 110 -5.87 -0.43 -34.11
C VAL A 110 -6.10 0.05 -35.54
N ARG A 111 -6.57 -0.83 -36.39
CA ARG A 111 -6.88 -0.54 -37.79
C ARG A 111 -8.31 -0.99 -38.09
N PHE A 112 -9.04 -0.14 -38.78
CA PHE A 112 -10.34 -0.43 -39.34
C PHE A 112 -10.37 -0.02 -40.80
N GLY A 113 -10.31 -0.97 -41.68
CA GLY A 113 -10.17 -0.71 -43.12
C GLY A 113 -8.89 0.07 -43.46
N ARG A 114 -9.04 1.27 -44.05
CA ARG A 114 -7.95 2.19 -44.39
C ARG A 114 -7.55 3.10 -43.21
N SER A 115 -8.44 3.26 -42.22
CA SER A 115 -8.21 4.10 -41.05
C SER A 115 -7.33 3.40 -40.04
N VAL A 116 -6.30 4.10 -39.55
CA VAL A 116 -5.40 3.64 -38.48
C VAL A 116 -5.57 4.58 -37.31
N GLY A 117 -5.81 4.00 -36.11
CA GLY A 117 -5.94 4.76 -34.88
C GLY A 117 -5.07 4.16 -33.76
N HIS A 118 -5.00 4.87 -32.67
CA HIS A 118 -4.31 4.43 -31.45
C HIS A 118 -5.28 4.56 -30.27
N ARG A 119 -5.40 3.51 -29.45
CA ARG A 119 -6.17 3.59 -28.20
C ARG A 119 -5.40 4.45 -27.21
N SER A 120 -6.12 5.17 -26.35
CA SER A 120 -5.52 6.00 -25.32
C SER A 120 -4.72 5.17 -24.31
N ASP A 121 -3.59 5.72 -23.89
CA ASP A 121 -2.78 5.20 -22.79
C ASP A 121 -3.52 5.40 -21.46
N TYR A 122 -3.31 4.51 -20.50
CA TYR A 122 -3.85 4.68 -19.18
C TYR A 122 -2.88 4.18 -18.10
N LYS A 123 -3.01 4.72 -16.91
CA LYS A 123 -2.22 4.33 -15.76
C LYS A 123 -3.06 3.46 -14.83
N LYS A 124 -2.50 2.34 -14.42
CA LYS A 124 -3.11 1.39 -13.49
C LYS A 124 -2.33 1.37 -12.19
N ALA A 125 -3.02 1.39 -11.07
CA ALA A 125 -2.45 1.16 -9.75
C ALA A 125 -2.98 -0.16 -9.17
N ILE A 126 -2.09 -0.96 -8.61
CA ILE A 126 -2.42 -2.15 -7.83
C ILE A 126 -2.09 -1.81 -6.39
N VAL A 127 -3.11 -1.80 -5.56
CA VAL A 127 -3.06 -1.43 -4.14
C VAL A 127 -3.14 -2.69 -3.30
N THR A 128 -2.18 -2.89 -2.40
CA THR A 128 -2.15 -4.00 -1.45
C THR A 128 -2.61 -3.51 -0.10
N LEU A 129 -3.64 -4.13 0.46
CA LEU A 129 -4.18 -3.78 1.77
C LEU A 129 -3.56 -4.62 2.90
N PRO A 130 -3.58 -4.10 4.15
CA PRO A 130 -3.19 -4.87 5.32
C PRO A 130 -4.16 -6.04 5.60
N PRO A 131 -3.75 -7.05 6.36
CA PRO A 131 -4.63 -8.13 6.78
C PRO A 131 -5.82 -7.58 7.59
N GLY A 132 -7.02 -8.08 7.29
CA GLY A 132 -8.27 -7.67 7.94
C GLY A 132 -8.96 -6.45 7.31
N ALA A 133 -8.32 -5.74 6.38
CA ALA A 133 -8.96 -4.65 5.64
C ALA A 133 -9.49 -5.12 4.28
N SER A 134 -10.67 -4.66 3.92
CA SER A 134 -11.30 -4.89 2.62
C SER A 134 -11.91 -3.61 2.09
N ILE A 135 -11.92 -3.46 0.78
CA ILE A 135 -12.59 -2.37 0.07
C ILE A 135 -13.78 -2.95 -0.68
N THR A 136 -14.97 -2.43 -0.41
CA THR A 136 -16.16 -2.76 -1.20
C THR A 136 -16.13 -1.93 -2.48
N ILE A 137 -15.93 -2.60 -3.60
CA ILE A 137 -16.01 -1.99 -4.92
C ILE A 137 -17.42 -2.20 -5.43
N HIS A 138 -18.22 -1.14 -5.47
CA HIS A 138 -19.53 -1.19 -6.11
C HIS A 138 -19.30 -1.10 -7.62
N GLU A 139 -19.73 -2.14 -8.33
CA GLU A 139 -19.94 -2.05 -9.77
C GLU A 139 -21.14 -1.11 -9.95
N GLY A 140 -20.88 0.09 -10.47
CA GLY A 140 -21.97 0.99 -10.81
C GLY A 140 -22.87 0.31 -11.84
N VAL A 141 -24.14 0.18 -11.51
CA VAL A 141 -25.22 -0.24 -12.40
C VAL A 141 -25.47 0.87 -13.42
#